data_69225739719bc432735661120e5dd412
#
_entry.id   69225739719bc432735661120e5dd412
#
_cell.length_a   1.000
_cell.length_b   1.000
_cell.length_c   1.000
_cell.angle_alpha   90.00
_cell.angle_beta   90.00
_cell.angle_gamma   90.00
#
_symmetry.space_group_name_H-M   'P 1'
#
loop_
_entity.id
_entity.type
_entity.pdbx_description
1 polymer ?
#
loop_
_entity_poly.entity_id
_entity_poly.type
_entity_poly.pdbx_seq_one_letter_code
_entity_poly.pdbx_strand_id
1 'polypeptide(L)'
;MLTYKYKLYRTRRTIWLDRMLCECAFVWNHALALQRRCYRMYGTYVSTVDMQKHFVKRIKRNLLYSHNSIEVLQRLDAAYQRFFKKLAKRPPKFRRAADFQSFVYKLHYGYKIDGNCFTINRLKKTYKFHKSRDFNGAIKTVRVKRDP
;
A
#
# COMPACT_ATOMS: atom_id res chain seq x y z
N MET A 1 20.03 8.15 1.43
CA MET A 1 19.29 7.01 1.97
C MET A 1 19.49 5.81 1.06
N LEU A 2 19.87 4.68 1.63
CA LEU A 2 20.11 3.45 0.87
C LEU A 2 18.86 2.58 0.84
N THR A 3 18.64 1.92 -0.28
CA THR A 3 17.55 0.96 -0.45
C THR A 3 18.16 -0.42 -0.70
N TYR A 4 17.74 -1.38 0.11
CA TYR A 4 18.15 -2.78 -0.03
C TYR A 4 16.98 -3.61 -0.52
N LYS A 5 17.22 -4.48 -1.50
CA LYS A 5 16.20 -5.34 -2.08
C LYS A 5 16.54 -6.80 -1.81
N TYR A 6 15.59 -7.51 -1.23
CA TYR A 6 15.72 -8.94 -0.92
C TYR A 6 14.56 -9.72 -1.50
N LYS A 7 14.82 -10.96 -1.89
CA LYS A 7 13.80 -11.87 -2.42
C LYS A 7 13.22 -12.70 -1.27
N LEU A 8 11.88 -12.73 -1.17
CA LEU A 8 11.21 -13.65 -0.25
C LEU A 8 11.13 -15.05 -0.84
N TYR A 9 11.30 -16.07 0.00
CA TYR A 9 11.04 -17.44 -0.40
C TYR A 9 9.54 -17.67 -0.53
N ARG A 10 9.14 -18.32 -1.62
CA ARG A 10 7.73 -18.63 -1.87
C ARG A 10 7.30 -19.81 -0.99
N THR A 11 6.21 -19.61 -0.24
CA THR A 11 5.60 -20.61 0.65
C THR A 11 4.09 -20.58 0.50
N ARG A 12 3.37 -21.52 1.17
CA ARG A 12 1.91 -21.48 1.23
C ARG A 12 1.39 -20.19 1.84
N ARG A 13 2.16 -19.57 2.74
CA ARG A 13 1.79 -18.31 3.40
C ARG A 13 1.83 -17.10 2.47
N THR A 14 2.46 -17.21 1.31
CA THR A 14 2.54 -16.12 0.32
C THR A 14 1.16 -15.68 -0.17
N ILE A 15 0.15 -16.55 -0.11
CA ILE A 15 -1.22 -16.21 -0.48
C ILE A 15 -1.78 -15.05 0.38
N TRP A 16 -1.32 -14.92 1.63
CA TRP A 16 -1.76 -13.82 2.49
C TRP A 16 -1.25 -12.46 2.00
N LEU A 17 -0.07 -12.43 1.39
CA LEU A 17 0.46 -11.22 0.76
C LEU A 17 -0.40 -10.81 -0.44
N ASP A 18 -0.84 -11.77 -1.24
CA ASP A 18 -1.78 -11.51 -2.35
C ASP A 18 -3.12 -10.98 -1.84
N ARG A 19 -3.63 -11.52 -0.73
CA ARG A 19 -4.86 -11.02 -0.09
C ARG A 19 -4.71 -9.59 0.41
N MET A 20 -3.54 -9.24 0.97
CA MET A 20 -3.26 -7.86 1.36
C MET A 20 -3.26 -6.91 0.16
N LEU A 21 -2.70 -7.35 -0.97
CA LEU A 21 -2.73 -6.56 -2.21
C LEU A 21 -4.16 -6.40 -2.74
N CYS A 22 -5.00 -7.43 -2.60
CA CYS A 22 -6.43 -7.32 -2.93
C CYS A 22 -7.13 -6.24 -2.08
N GLU A 23 -6.83 -6.18 -0.79
CA GLU A 23 -7.37 -5.14 0.08
C GLU A 23 -6.85 -3.74 -0.28
N CYS A 24 -5.58 -3.63 -0.67
CA CYS A 24 -5.02 -2.37 -1.17
C CYS A 24 -5.74 -1.91 -2.45
N ALA A 25 -6.00 -2.83 -3.37
CA ALA A 25 -6.75 -2.54 -4.59
C ALA A 25 -8.18 -2.09 -4.28
N PHE A 26 -8.82 -2.71 -3.29
CA PHE A 26 -10.14 -2.29 -2.80
C PHE A 26 -10.11 -0.84 -2.30
N VAL A 27 -9.11 -0.48 -1.48
CA VAL A 27 -8.97 0.89 -0.96
C VAL A 27 -8.80 1.88 -2.11
N TRP A 28 -7.94 1.59 -3.07
CA TRP A 28 -7.73 2.42 -4.26
C TRP A 28 -9.02 2.63 -5.05
N ASN A 29 -9.71 1.55 -5.38
CA ASN A 29 -10.93 1.60 -6.20
C ASN A 29 -12.08 2.29 -5.48
N HIS A 30 -12.24 2.05 -4.18
CA HIS A 30 -13.27 2.72 -3.38
C HIS A 30 -13.02 4.23 -3.30
N ALA A 31 -11.78 4.62 -3.04
CA ALA A 31 -11.39 6.03 -2.98
C ALA A 31 -11.57 6.72 -4.34
N LEU A 32 -11.19 6.05 -5.43
CA LEU A 32 -11.36 6.57 -6.78
C LEU A 32 -12.85 6.76 -7.13
N ALA A 33 -13.69 5.78 -6.78
CA ALA A 33 -15.14 5.88 -7.00
C ALA A 33 -15.73 7.06 -6.22
N LEU A 34 -15.29 7.24 -4.97
CA LEU A 34 -15.72 8.37 -4.13
C LEU A 34 -15.28 9.71 -4.71
N GLN A 35 -14.04 9.82 -5.19
CA GLN A 35 -13.55 11.04 -5.84
C GLN A 35 -14.37 11.40 -7.08
N ARG A 36 -14.62 10.42 -7.96
CA ARG A 36 -15.42 10.62 -9.18
C ARG A 36 -16.84 11.05 -8.85
N ARG A 37 -17.43 10.43 -7.84
CA ARG A 37 -18.80 10.74 -7.41
C ARG A 37 -18.88 12.16 -6.84
N CYS A 38 -17.99 12.54 -5.95
CA CYS A 38 -17.95 13.88 -5.36
C CYS A 38 -17.72 14.95 -6.42
N TYR A 39 -16.81 14.73 -7.35
CA TYR A 39 -16.56 15.67 -8.43
C TYR A 39 -17.79 15.84 -9.34
N ARG A 40 -18.46 14.75 -9.69
CA ARG A 40 -19.66 14.79 -10.53
C ARG A 40 -20.82 15.50 -9.84
N MET A 41 -21.00 15.29 -8.53
CA MET A 41 -22.12 15.86 -7.77
C MET A 41 -21.87 17.29 -7.30
N TYR A 42 -20.65 17.62 -6.93
CA TYR A 42 -20.31 18.89 -6.27
C TYR A 42 -19.23 19.69 -7.00
N GLY A 43 -18.60 19.13 -8.01
CA GLY A 43 -17.51 19.78 -8.73
C GLY A 43 -16.23 19.96 -7.91
N THR A 44 -16.09 19.27 -6.77
CA THR A 44 -14.97 19.43 -5.84
C THR A 44 -14.12 18.17 -5.78
N TYR A 45 -12.82 18.38 -5.62
CA TYR A 45 -11.84 17.33 -5.33
C TYR A 45 -11.76 17.11 -3.82
N VAL A 46 -11.94 15.86 -3.37
CA VAL A 46 -11.85 15.51 -1.95
C VAL A 46 -10.38 15.49 -1.56
N SER A 47 -10.01 16.25 -0.51
CA SER A 47 -8.64 16.30 -0.02
C SER A 47 -8.20 14.95 0.56
N THR A 48 -6.89 14.70 0.55
CA THR A 48 -6.32 13.48 1.15
C THR A 48 -6.70 13.35 2.62
N VAL A 49 -6.73 14.46 3.37
CA VAL A 49 -7.09 14.46 4.80
C VAL A 49 -8.53 13.99 5.00
N ASP A 50 -9.48 14.49 4.23
CA ASP A 50 -10.89 14.08 4.32
C ASP A 50 -11.09 12.64 3.90
N MET A 51 -10.38 12.20 2.87
CA MET A 51 -10.38 10.81 2.43
C MET A 51 -9.84 9.87 3.51
N GLN A 52 -8.74 10.24 4.18
CA GLN A 52 -8.18 9.49 5.30
C GLN A 52 -9.17 9.37 6.46
N LYS A 53 -9.84 10.44 6.83
CA LYS A 53 -10.86 10.41 7.88
C LYS A 53 -11.98 9.43 7.54
N HIS A 54 -12.45 9.43 6.30
CA HIS A 54 -13.47 8.50 5.84
C HIS A 54 -13.03 7.05 5.99
N PHE A 55 -11.82 6.70 5.53
CA PHE A 55 -11.31 5.32 5.59
C PHE A 55 -10.99 4.87 7.01
N VAL A 56 -10.43 5.73 7.85
CA VAL A 56 -10.11 5.36 9.23
C VAL A 56 -11.38 5.14 10.06
N LYS A 57 -12.39 6.00 9.89
CA LYS A 57 -13.60 5.93 10.70
C LYS A 57 -14.64 4.91 10.21
N ARG A 58 -14.80 4.78 8.90
CA ARG A 58 -15.94 4.05 8.30
C ARG A 58 -15.55 2.77 7.61
N ILE A 59 -14.34 2.68 7.05
CA ILE A 59 -13.91 1.52 6.26
C ILE A 59 -12.67 0.92 6.88
N LYS A 60 -12.87 -0.14 7.66
CA LYS A 60 -11.77 -0.87 8.27
C LYS A 60 -11.47 -2.12 7.45
N ARG A 61 -10.20 -2.37 7.23
CA ARG A 61 -9.73 -3.60 6.57
C ARG A 61 -9.03 -4.49 7.58
N ASN A 62 -9.34 -5.80 7.54
CA ASN A 62 -8.84 -6.76 8.54
C ASN A 62 -7.34 -7.03 8.41
N LEU A 63 -6.82 -7.03 7.20
CA LEU A 63 -5.42 -7.36 6.93
C LEU A 63 -4.50 -6.14 6.87
N LEU A 64 -5.06 -4.92 6.76
CA LEU A 64 -4.30 -3.70 6.65
C LEU A 64 -4.39 -2.87 7.93
N TYR A 65 -3.27 -2.31 8.34
CA TYR A 65 -3.26 -1.20 9.29
C TYR A 65 -3.77 0.08 8.62
N SER A 66 -4.22 1.04 9.43
CA SER A 66 -4.66 2.34 8.92
C SER A 66 -3.58 3.03 8.08
N HIS A 67 -2.31 2.93 8.47
CA HIS A 67 -1.22 3.55 7.71
C HIS A 67 -0.99 2.90 6.34
N ASN A 68 -1.30 1.62 6.16
CA ASN A 68 -1.26 0.98 4.84
C ASN A 68 -2.34 1.57 3.93
N SER A 69 -3.56 1.73 4.44
CA SER A 69 -4.66 2.35 3.69
C SER A 69 -4.34 3.81 3.36
N ILE A 70 -3.82 4.57 4.31
CA ILE A 70 -3.42 5.97 4.12
C ILE A 70 -2.36 6.07 3.01
N GLU A 71 -1.40 5.17 2.97
CA GLU A 71 -0.36 5.16 1.94
C GLU A 71 -0.94 4.91 0.54
N VAL A 72 -1.92 4.03 0.42
CA VAL A 72 -2.64 3.82 -0.84
C VAL A 72 -3.40 5.08 -1.27
N LEU A 73 -4.04 5.77 -0.32
CA LEU A 73 -4.72 7.04 -0.59
C LEU A 73 -3.74 8.13 -1.05
N GLN A 74 -2.55 8.18 -0.45
CA GLN A 74 -1.51 9.11 -0.87
C GLN A 74 -1.01 8.82 -2.29
N ARG A 75 -0.90 7.56 -2.68
CA ARG A 75 -0.57 7.18 -4.07
C ARG A 75 -1.64 7.65 -5.05
N LEU A 76 -2.91 7.50 -4.70
CA LEU A 76 -4.02 7.96 -5.53
C LEU A 76 -3.99 9.48 -5.69
N ASP A 77 -3.79 10.21 -4.59
CA ASP A 77 -3.65 11.67 -4.62
C ASP A 77 -2.47 12.10 -5.50
N ALA A 78 -1.32 11.46 -5.36
CA ALA A 78 -0.16 11.74 -6.19
C ALA A 78 -0.45 11.54 -7.69
N ALA A 79 -1.21 10.50 -8.04
CA ALA A 79 -1.62 10.24 -9.41
C ALA A 79 -2.55 11.34 -9.94
N TYR A 80 -3.50 11.82 -9.12
CA TYR A 80 -4.34 12.96 -9.48
C TYR A 80 -3.53 14.24 -9.64
N GLN A 81 -2.60 14.51 -8.74
CA GLN A 81 -1.75 15.72 -8.83
C GLN A 81 -0.91 15.72 -10.12
N ARG A 82 -0.39 14.57 -10.52
CA ARG A 82 0.30 14.43 -11.81
C ARG A 82 -0.61 14.74 -12.99
N PHE A 83 -1.85 14.30 -12.93
CA PHE A 83 -2.85 14.61 -13.95
C PHE A 83 -3.16 16.12 -13.98
N PHE A 84 -3.38 16.74 -12.83
CA PHE A 84 -3.68 18.17 -12.74
C PHE A 84 -2.52 19.03 -13.24
N LYS A 85 -1.28 18.61 -13.01
CA LYS A 85 -0.07 19.27 -13.51
C LYS A 85 0.25 18.96 -14.98
N LYS A 86 -0.63 18.23 -15.66
CA LYS A 86 -0.45 17.79 -17.06
C LYS A 86 0.77 16.91 -17.30
N LEU A 87 1.30 16.26 -16.24
CA LEU A 87 2.38 15.27 -16.33
C LEU A 87 1.88 13.88 -16.72
N ALA A 88 0.59 13.63 -16.58
CA ALA A 88 -0.10 12.42 -17.03
C ALA A 88 -1.22 12.82 -17.98
N LYS A 89 -1.39 12.07 -19.07
CA LYS A 89 -2.40 12.36 -20.10
C LYS A 89 -3.82 12.03 -19.65
N ARG A 90 -3.96 11.12 -18.71
CA ARG A 90 -5.27 10.62 -18.25
C ARG A 90 -5.33 10.62 -16.73
N PRO A 91 -6.54 10.80 -16.14
CA PRO A 91 -6.73 10.67 -14.71
C PRO A 91 -6.51 9.21 -14.27
N PRO A 92 -6.35 8.98 -12.95
CA PRO A 92 -6.24 7.62 -12.41
C PRO A 92 -7.44 6.77 -12.81
N LYS A 93 -7.20 5.49 -13.03
CA LYS A 93 -8.23 4.50 -13.37
C LYS A 93 -8.32 3.42 -12.31
N PHE A 94 -9.42 2.67 -12.32
CA PHE A 94 -9.59 1.50 -11.46
C PHE A 94 -8.52 0.46 -11.75
N ARG A 95 -8.09 -0.24 -10.70
CA ARG A 95 -7.07 -1.30 -10.78
C ARG A 95 -7.64 -2.62 -10.31
N ARG A 96 -7.37 -3.68 -11.05
CA ARG A 96 -7.65 -5.05 -10.58
C ARG A 96 -6.66 -5.41 -9.48
N ALA A 97 -7.03 -6.36 -8.62
CA ALA A 97 -6.13 -6.87 -7.59
C ALA A 97 -4.81 -7.39 -8.16
N ALA A 98 -4.86 -8.06 -9.32
CA ALA A 98 -3.67 -8.56 -10.00
C ALA A 98 -2.71 -7.46 -10.47
N ASP A 99 -3.21 -6.27 -10.72
CA ASP A 99 -2.41 -5.13 -11.18
C ASP A 99 -1.84 -4.31 -10.03
N PHE A 100 -2.27 -4.56 -8.78
CA PHE A 100 -1.75 -3.87 -7.60
C PHE A 100 -0.49 -4.59 -7.11
N GLN A 101 0.64 -3.91 -7.13
CA GLN A 101 1.95 -4.56 -7.04
C GLN A 101 2.61 -4.52 -5.66
N SER A 102 2.27 -3.55 -4.82
CA SER A 102 3.01 -3.37 -3.56
C SER A 102 2.21 -2.71 -2.46
N PHE A 103 2.61 -2.98 -1.21
CA PHE A 103 2.16 -2.23 -0.04
C PHE A 103 3.38 -1.84 0.81
N VAL A 104 3.21 -0.83 1.66
CA VAL A 104 4.30 -0.19 2.38
C VAL A 104 4.01 -0.13 3.88
N TYR A 105 5.04 -0.43 4.68
CA TYR A 105 5.06 -0.20 6.12
C TYR A 105 6.00 0.98 6.42
N LYS A 106 5.45 2.06 6.94
CA LYS A 106 6.21 3.23 7.39
C LYS A 106 6.41 3.25 8.91
N LEU A 107 5.61 2.48 9.63
CA LEU A 107 5.62 2.42 11.09
C LEU A 107 6.13 1.05 11.56
N HIS A 108 7.01 1.08 12.55
CA HIS A 108 7.71 -0.12 13.03
C HIS A 108 6.80 -1.17 13.67
N TYR A 109 5.63 -0.78 14.18
CA TYR A 109 4.73 -1.75 14.81
C TYR A 109 4.04 -2.69 13.81
N GLY A 110 4.07 -2.38 12.52
CA GLY A 110 3.44 -3.19 11.47
C GLY A 110 4.22 -4.45 11.10
N TYR A 111 5.52 -4.46 11.39
CA TYR A 111 6.41 -5.56 11.00
C TYR A 111 7.52 -5.79 12.02
N LYS A 112 8.17 -6.95 11.92
CA LYS A 112 9.38 -7.28 12.66
C LYS A 112 10.36 -7.96 11.72
N ILE A 113 11.62 -7.52 11.75
CA ILE A 113 12.72 -8.16 11.01
C ILE A 113 13.70 -8.73 12.01
N ASP A 114 13.98 -10.02 11.90
CA ASP A 114 14.90 -10.75 12.75
C ASP A 114 15.77 -11.67 11.88
N GLY A 115 17.05 -11.33 11.73
CA GLY A 115 17.96 -12.05 10.85
C GLY A 115 17.47 -12.03 9.40
N ASN A 116 17.09 -13.20 8.88
CA ASN A 116 16.53 -13.37 7.54
C ASN A 116 15.02 -13.61 7.54
N CYS A 117 14.35 -13.31 8.64
CA CYS A 117 12.92 -13.48 8.80
C CYS A 117 12.20 -12.13 8.86
N PHE A 118 11.12 -12.03 8.10
CA PHE A 118 10.23 -10.87 8.07
C PHE A 118 8.85 -11.31 8.55
N THR A 119 8.38 -10.71 9.64
CA THR A 119 7.09 -11.03 10.24
C THR A 119 6.13 -9.86 10.04
N ILE A 120 4.94 -10.14 9.54
CA ILE A 120 3.84 -9.19 9.47
C ILE A 120 3.00 -9.37 10.73
N ASN A 121 3.07 -8.39 11.64
CA ASN A 121 2.48 -8.51 12.98
C ASN A 121 0.96 -8.73 12.94
N ARG A 122 0.26 -8.05 12.04
CA ARG A 122 -1.20 -8.19 11.94
C ARG A 122 -1.65 -9.57 11.49
N LEU A 123 -0.90 -10.19 10.58
CA LEU A 123 -1.17 -11.54 10.11
C LEU A 123 -0.61 -12.62 11.04
N LYS A 124 0.33 -12.27 11.91
CA LYS A 124 1.13 -13.22 12.71
C LYS A 124 1.80 -14.28 11.83
N LYS A 125 2.25 -13.88 10.65
CA LYS A 125 2.92 -14.74 9.66
C LYS A 125 4.35 -14.29 9.46
N THR A 126 5.28 -15.26 9.42
CA THR A 126 6.70 -15.02 9.20
C THR A 126 7.10 -15.52 7.83
N TYR A 127 7.86 -14.70 7.12
CA TYR A 127 8.40 -15.00 5.79
C TYR A 127 9.92 -14.95 5.84
N LYS A 128 10.57 -15.95 5.26
CA LYS A 128 12.03 -15.94 5.10
C LYS A 128 12.40 -15.21 3.82
N PHE A 129 13.49 -14.48 3.86
CA PHE A 129 14.04 -13.80 2.70
C PHE A 129 15.50 -14.20 2.48
N HIS A 130 15.94 -14.14 1.23
CA HIS A 130 17.32 -14.41 0.88
C HIS A 130 18.16 -13.18 1.19
N LYS A 131 18.91 -13.25 2.29
CA LYS A 131 19.74 -12.15 2.76
C LYS A 131 21.10 -12.18 2.05
N SER A 132 21.13 -11.58 0.85
CA SER A 132 22.33 -11.55 0.02
C SER A 132 23.43 -10.63 0.59
N ARG A 133 23.05 -9.70 1.45
CA ARG A 133 23.97 -8.77 2.11
C ARG A 133 23.35 -8.22 3.39
N ASP A 134 24.19 -7.79 4.32
CA ASP A 134 23.73 -7.11 5.52
C ASP A 134 23.39 -5.66 5.25
N PHE A 135 22.45 -5.13 6.03
CA PHE A 135 22.12 -3.71 6.04
C PHE A 135 22.44 -3.11 7.40
N ASN A 136 22.93 -1.88 7.38
CA ASN A 136 23.28 -1.13 8.59
C ASN A 136 22.33 0.08 8.74
N GLY A 137 22.09 0.47 9.99
CA GLY A 137 21.27 1.64 10.30
C GLY A 137 19.80 1.34 10.57
N ALA A 138 19.05 2.39 10.88
CA ALA A 138 17.63 2.29 11.18
C ALA A 138 16.80 2.10 9.91
N ILE A 139 15.83 1.20 9.98
CA ILE A 139 14.89 0.97 8.90
C ILE A 139 13.81 2.05 8.96
N LYS A 140 13.63 2.81 7.90
CA LYS A 140 12.60 3.86 7.80
C LYS A 140 11.32 3.34 7.16
N THR A 141 11.46 2.54 6.12
CA THR A 141 10.33 2.07 5.31
C THR A 141 10.60 0.65 4.83
N VAL A 142 9.59 -0.19 4.89
CA VAL A 142 9.61 -1.53 4.29
C VAL A 142 8.52 -1.60 3.23
N ARG A 143 8.92 -1.98 2.02
CA ARG A 143 7.99 -2.18 0.92
C ARG A 143 7.98 -3.65 0.52
N VAL A 144 6.81 -4.25 0.52
CA VAL A 144 6.60 -5.59 0.00
C VAL A 144 6.04 -5.47 -1.40
N LYS A 145 6.76 -6.02 -2.38
CA LYS A 145 6.41 -5.91 -3.78
C LYS A 145 6.24 -7.30 -4.40
N ARG A 146 5.21 -7.44 -5.23
CA ARG A 146 5.02 -8.63 -6.06
C ARG A 146 5.92 -8.51 -7.29
N ASP A 147 6.70 -9.54 -7.57
CA ASP A 147 7.40 -9.63 -8.85
C ASP A 147 6.42 -10.01 -9.96
N PRO A 148 6.56 -9.40 -11.14
CA PRO A 148 5.74 -9.77 -12.29
C PRO A 148 5.99 -11.20 -12.76
#